data_ff6f7f3345464e46b54ec2d7249b2db2
#
_entry.id   ff6f7f3345464e46b54ec2d7249b2db2
#
_cell.length_a   1.000
_cell.length_b   1.000
_cell.length_c   1.000
_cell.angle_alpha   90.00
_cell.angle_beta   90.00
_cell.angle_gamma   90.00
#
_symmetry.space_group_name_H-M   'P 1'
#
loop_
_entity.id
_entity.type
_entity.pdbx_description
1 polymer ?
#
loop_
_entity_poly.entity_id
_entity_poly.type
_entity_poly.pdbx_seq_one_letter_code
_entity_poly.pdbx_strand_id
1 'polypeptide(L)'
;AHKALKELADNHPYDINYQIMLGNWLLQNNKADEAYGIFTKALKEEANNPYAQSSLYDYYKQHGDSAKAADMMEKILVSTEQSIENKLQFVREAIKENEQHGGDSIKMLSLFNRMISASPEETDIRELEVAYMKMKKFPTAAIDSTLLSLLSIAPDNASARFQLLQNKWSSDDWDSIIALSEPGTQYNPEEMVFYYFTGLAYYQKGEDDKALSFFQKGVAEINDESSSDIVSDFYCIMGDILFKKGKATEAFAAYDSCLQWKPDNISCLNNYAYYLSLNNQNLKKAEEMSVKTIQAEPTSATYLDTYAWILFLEGRYEEAK
;
A
#
# COMPACT_ATOMS: atom_id res chain seq x y z
N ALA A 1 -5.50 22.81 40.47
CA ALA A 1 -4.79 21.69 39.86
C ALA A 1 -3.65 21.20 40.79
N HIS A 2 -2.66 22.04 41.20
CA HIS A 2 -1.50 21.62 42.02
C HIS A 2 -1.89 20.84 43.30
N LYS A 3 -2.80 21.44 44.12
CA LYS A 3 -3.25 20.82 45.38
C LYS A 3 -3.88 19.43 45.16
N ALA A 4 -4.72 19.34 44.15
CA ALA A 4 -5.39 18.05 43.81
C ALA A 4 -4.39 16.99 43.33
N LEU A 5 -3.44 17.35 42.47
CA LEU A 5 -2.39 16.43 41.99
C LEU A 5 -1.47 16.00 43.11
N LYS A 6 -1.12 16.93 44.03
CA LYS A 6 -0.30 16.62 45.20
C LYS A 6 -1.06 15.67 46.15
N GLU A 7 -2.30 15.96 46.48
CA GLU A 7 -3.13 15.08 47.31
C GLU A 7 -3.30 13.68 46.66
N LEU A 8 -3.43 13.61 45.33
CA LEU A 8 -3.52 12.37 44.61
C LEU A 8 -2.21 11.56 44.75
N ALA A 9 -1.08 12.20 44.49
CA ALA A 9 0.26 11.58 44.62
C ALA A 9 0.56 11.16 46.07
N ASP A 10 0.18 11.97 47.08
CA ASP A 10 0.38 11.66 48.48
C ASP A 10 -0.52 10.52 48.98
N ASN A 11 -1.74 10.40 48.43
CA ASN A 11 -2.67 9.30 48.75
C ASN A 11 -2.34 7.98 48.06
N HIS A 12 -1.53 8.01 46.99
CA HIS A 12 -1.09 6.84 46.23
C HIS A 12 0.45 6.81 46.11
N PRO A 13 1.18 6.69 47.24
CA PRO A 13 2.64 6.83 47.27
C PRO A 13 3.39 5.70 46.52
N TYR A 14 2.72 4.57 46.26
CA TYR A 14 3.27 3.42 45.54
C TYR A 14 2.93 3.44 44.05
N ASP A 15 2.08 4.34 43.59
CA ASP A 15 1.79 4.53 42.17
C ASP A 15 2.65 5.67 41.62
N ILE A 16 3.73 5.27 40.95
CA ILE A 16 4.74 6.20 40.43
C ILE A 16 4.16 7.14 39.37
N ASN A 17 3.09 6.74 38.67
CA ASN A 17 2.48 7.55 37.61
C ASN A 17 1.83 8.82 38.16
N TYR A 18 1.23 8.77 39.36
CA TYR A 18 0.70 9.99 39.99
C TYR A 18 1.80 10.98 40.38
N GLN A 19 2.99 10.45 40.78
CA GLN A 19 4.17 11.29 41.02
C GLN A 19 4.63 11.96 39.72
N ILE A 20 4.69 11.20 38.62
CA ILE A 20 5.09 11.73 37.31
C ILE A 20 4.07 12.78 36.82
N MET A 21 2.77 12.56 36.99
CA MET A 21 1.75 13.58 36.69
C MET A 21 1.96 14.90 37.46
N LEU A 22 2.31 14.80 38.75
CA LEU A 22 2.68 15.98 39.54
C LEU A 22 3.94 16.63 38.97
N GLY A 23 4.96 15.83 38.65
CA GLY A 23 6.20 16.33 38.04
C GLY A 23 5.95 17.07 36.72
N ASN A 24 5.11 16.52 35.84
CA ASN A 24 4.74 17.17 34.57
C ASN A 24 4.02 18.50 34.80
N TRP A 25 3.12 18.57 35.78
CA TRP A 25 2.49 19.84 36.16
C TRP A 25 3.51 20.86 36.66
N LEU A 26 4.49 20.42 37.51
CA LEU A 26 5.56 21.28 38.01
C LEU A 26 6.44 21.82 36.89
N LEU A 27 6.80 20.98 35.92
CA LEU A 27 7.59 21.40 34.76
C LEU A 27 6.87 22.48 33.94
N GLN A 28 5.57 22.31 33.70
CA GLN A 28 4.74 23.27 32.96
C GLN A 28 4.54 24.60 33.73
N ASN A 29 4.77 24.60 35.04
CA ASN A 29 4.62 25.76 35.89
C ASN A 29 5.96 26.36 36.39
N ASN A 30 7.03 26.19 35.62
CA ASN A 30 8.37 26.73 35.84
C ASN A 30 9.04 26.27 37.16
N LYS A 31 8.70 25.04 37.63
CA LYS A 31 9.31 24.38 38.80
C LYS A 31 10.14 23.19 38.34
N ALA A 32 11.08 23.47 37.45
CA ALA A 32 11.83 22.45 36.73
C ALA A 32 12.68 21.54 37.62
N ASP A 33 13.34 22.11 38.66
CA ASP A 33 14.19 21.35 39.57
C ASP A 33 13.38 20.35 40.42
N GLU A 34 12.18 20.77 40.89
CA GLU A 34 11.28 19.85 41.61
C GLU A 34 10.82 18.72 40.68
N ALA A 35 10.46 19.04 39.45
CA ALA A 35 10.04 18.05 38.42
C ALA A 35 11.17 17.05 38.11
N TYR A 36 12.38 17.55 37.89
CA TYR A 36 13.57 16.71 37.63
C TYR A 36 13.82 15.69 38.73
N GLY A 37 13.69 16.14 40.01
CA GLY A 37 13.82 15.27 41.17
C GLY A 37 12.81 14.12 41.17
N ILE A 38 11.56 14.40 40.77
CA ILE A 38 10.49 13.40 40.65
C ILE A 38 10.81 12.40 39.51
N PHE A 39 11.13 12.89 38.33
CA PHE A 39 11.37 12.01 37.17
C PHE A 39 12.59 11.13 37.36
N THR A 40 13.68 11.66 37.93
CA THR A 40 14.88 10.88 38.20
C THR A 40 14.67 9.86 39.31
N LYS A 41 13.83 10.15 40.31
CA LYS A 41 13.41 9.18 41.32
C LYS A 41 12.58 8.08 40.69
N ALA A 42 11.61 8.44 39.85
CA ALA A 42 10.77 7.49 39.13
C ALA A 42 11.61 6.46 38.33
N LEU A 43 12.62 6.93 37.57
CA LEU A 43 13.51 6.02 36.82
C LEU A 43 14.48 5.22 37.69
N LYS A 44 14.74 5.62 38.96
CA LYS A 44 15.50 4.76 39.90
C LYS A 44 14.64 3.61 40.40
N GLU A 45 13.35 3.82 40.56
CA GLU A 45 12.39 2.81 41.00
C GLU A 45 11.97 1.89 39.86
N GLU A 46 11.70 2.47 38.69
CA GLU A 46 11.26 1.80 37.46
C GLU A 46 12.08 2.31 36.26
N ALA A 47 13.21 1.66 35.97
CA ALA A 47 14.18 2.13 34.97
C ALA A 47 13.59 2.30 33.56
N ASN A 48 12.56 1.53 33.23
CA ASN A 48 11.92 1.53 31.93
C ASN A 48 10.53 2.20 31.95
N ASN A 49 10.17 2.93 33.01
CA ASN A 49 8.87 3.59 33.07
C ASN A 49 8.69 4.55 31.89
N PRO A 50 7.70 4.31 31.00
CA PRO A 50 7.55 5.04 29.75
C PRO A 50 7.22 6.53 29.96
N TYR A 51 6.45 6.84 31.01
CA TYR A 51 6.07 8.21 31.32
C TYR A 51 7.24 9.02 31.88
N ALA A 52 8.05 8.40 32.75
CA ALA A 52 9.23 9.06 33.31
C ALA A 52 10.29 9.34 32.24
N GLN A 53 10.48 8.39 31.30
CA GLN A 53 11.40 8.57 30.16
C GLN A 53 10.95 9.74 29.27
N SER A 54 9.67 9.79 28.89
CA SER A 54 9.12 10.87 28.06
C SER A 54 9.20 12.22 28.79
N SER A 55 8.89 12.26 30.09
CA SER A 55 8.97 13.49 30.90
C SER A 55 10.40 14.02 31.06
N LEU A 56 11.39 13.14 31.19
CA LEU A 56 12.81 13.54 31.21
C LEU A 56 13.30 14.02 29.84
N TYR A 57 12.83 13.40 28.75
CA TYR A 57 13.12 13.90 27.43
C TYR A 57 12.64 15.35 27.28
N ASP A 58 11.38 15.64 27.65
CA ASP A 58 10.80 16.97 27.59
C ASP A 58 11.57 17.95 28.48
N TYR A 59 11.95 17.52 29.68
CA TYR A 59 12.78 18.34 30.58
C TYR A 59 14.10 18.74 29.93
N TYR A 60 14.86 17.77 29.34
CA TYR A 60 16.14 18.05 28.71
C TYR A 60 16.01 18.92 27.48
N LYS A 61 14.94 18.75 26.68
CA LYS A 61 14.64 19.61 25.51
C LYS A 61 14.40 21.07 25.95
N GLN A 62 13.59 21.28 27.00
CA GLN A 62 13.28 22.62 27.49
C GLN A 62 14.50 23.33 28.10
N HIS A 63 15.45 22.58 28.64
CA HIS A 63 16.66 23.14 29.24
C HIS A 63 17.87 23.18 28.30
N GLY A 64 17.69 22.81 27.02
CA GLY A 64 18.73 22.87 26.01
C GLY A 64 19.84 21.84 26.16
N ASP A 65 19.64 20.79 26.98
CA ASP A 65 20.58 19.67 27.11
C ASP A 65 20.33 18.65 25.98
N SER A 66 20.75 19.03 24.76
CA SER A 66 20.50 18.24 23.57
C SER A 66 21.13 16.84 23.62
N ALA A 67 22.26 16.69 24.33
CA ALA A 67 22.93 15.40 24.45
C ALA A 67 22.10 14.41 25.28
N LYS A 68 21.59 14.85 26.45
CA LYS A 68 20.74 14.01 27.28
C LYS A 68 19.36 13.78 26.68
N ALA A 69 18.82 14.76 25.97
CA ALA A 69 17.58 14.59 25.22
C ALA A 69 17.74 13.51 24.16
N ALA A 70 18.84 13.51 23.39
CA ALA A 70 19.11 12.47 22.38
C ALA A 70 19.29 11.06 22.99
N ASP A 71 20.03 10.96 24.13
CA ASP A 71 20.19 9.68 24.87
C ASP A 71 18.83 9.16 25.36
N MET A 72 17.98 10.05 25.87
CA MET A 72 16.66 9.66 26.35
C MET A 72 15.73 9.26 25.20
N MET A 73 15.75 9.98 24.08
CA MET A 73 14.99 9.63 22.87
C MET A 73 15.38 8.23 22.39
N GLU A 74 16.68 7.92 22.35
CA GLU A 74 17.13 6.59 21.94
C GLU A 74 16.60 5.48 22.88
N LYS A 75 16.62 5.71 24.20
CA LYS A 75 16.03 4.76 25.17
C LYS A 75 14.54 4.55 24.95
N ILE A 76 13.80 5.62 24.69
CA ILE A 76 12.38 5.57 24.39
C ILE A 76 12.12 4.72 23.12
N LEU A 77 12.89 4.97 22.06
CA LEU A 77 12.68 4.33 20.76
C LEU A 77 12.96 2.82 20.76
N VAL A 78 13.91 2.35 21.59
CA VAL A 78 14.23 0.90 21.71
C VAL A 78 13.54 0.23 22.90
N SER A 79 12.76 0.95 23.71
CA SER A 79 12.06 0.40 24.87
C SER A 79 10.92 -0.53 24.45
N THR A 80 10.77 -1.69 25.08
CA THR A 80 9.62 -2.59 24.90
C THR A 80 8.38 -2.15 25.69
N GLU A 81 8.55 -1.26 26.67
CA GLU A 81 7.47 -0.75 27.53
C GLU A 81 6.75 0.48 26.93
N GLN A 82 7.34 1.11 25.93
CA GLN A 82 6.72 2.24 25.23
C GLN A 82 5.66 1.77 24.22
N SER A 83 4.54 2.47 24.16
CA SER A 83 3.54 2.22 23.11
C SER A 83 4.11 2.53 21.73
N ILE A 84 3.60 1.82 20.72
CA ILE A 84 4.03 2.04 19.34
C ILE A 84 3.72 3.48 18.87
N GLU A 85 2.56 4.04 19.26
CA GLU A 85 2.16 5.39 18.91
C GLU A 85 3.18 6.42 19.43
N ASN A 86 3.66 6.23 20.68
CA ASN A 86 4.65 7.09 21.29
C ASN A 86 6.00 6.97 20.56
N LYS A 87 6.45 5.74 20.28
CA LYS A 87 7.67 5.51 19.46
C LYS A 87 7.58 6.17 18.09
N LEU A 88 6.45 6.04 17.38
CA LEU A 88 6.25 6.64 16.07
C LEU A 88 6.28 8.19 16.14
N GLN A 89 5.79 8.78 17.21
CA GLN A 89 5.91 10.21 17.43
C GLN A 89 7.38 10.62 17.59
N PHE A 90 8.13 9.95 18.46
CA PHE A 90 9.53 10.27 18.72
C PHE A 90 10.43 10.03 17.49
N VAL A 91 10.22 8.95 16.73
CA VAL A 91 11.03 8.73 15.53
C VAL A 91 10.74 9.74 14.43
N ARG A 92 9.49 10.21 14.28
CA ARG A 92 9.17 11.33 13.35
C ARG A 92 9.88 12.62 13.76
N GLU A 93 9.97 12.89 15.08
CA GLU A 93 10.75 14.02 15.59
C GLU A 93 12.24 13.85 15.31
N ALA A 94 12.80 12.65 15.54
CA ALA A 94 14.19 12.33 15.22
C ALA A 94 14.50 12.50 13.72
N ILE A 95 13.60 12.07 12.83
CA ILE A 95 13.74 12.29 11.38
C ILE A 95 13.77 13.79 11.09
N LYS A 96 12.83 14.56 11.64
CA LYS A 96 12.75 16.01 11.41
C LYS A 96 14.02 16.72 11.87
N GLU A 97 14.51 16.40 13.06
CA GLU A 97 15.77 16.96 13.59
C GLU A 97 16.97 16.57 12.74
N ASN A 98 17.04 15.32 12.32
CA ASN A 98 18.11 14.82 11.42
C ASN A 98 18.12 15.58 10.10
N GLU A 99 16.97 15.79 9.47
CA GLU A 99 16.87 16.54 8.20
C GLU A 99 17.27 18.02 8.36
N GLN A 100 16.96 18.64 9.51
CA GLN A 100 17.40 20.00 9.81
C GLN A 100 18.93 20.12 9.98
N HIS A 101 19.62 19.04 10.33
CA HIS A 101 21.06 19.01 10.59
C HIS A 101 21.88 18.27 9.50
N GLY A 102 21.36 18.25 8.27
CA GLY A 102 22.09 17.70 7.12
C GLY A 102 21.62 16.34 6.64
N GLY A 103 20.67 15.70 7.31
CA GLY A 103 19.96 14.52 6.82
C GLY A 103 20.81 13.25 6.70
N ASP A 104 21.50 12.84 7.77
CA ASP A 104 22.31 11.61 7.82
C ASP A 104 21.43 10.37 7.75
N SER A 105 21.31 9.80 6.57
CA SER A 105 20.49 8.61 6.31
C SER A 105 21.07 7.34 6.95
N ILE A 106 22.39 7.23 7.11
CA ILE A 106 23.03 6.07 7.74
C ILE A 106 22.66 6.00 9.21
N LYS A 107 22.71 7.15 9.90
CA LYS A 107 22.28 7.27 11.29
C LYS A 107 20.82 6.87 11.47
N MET A 108 19.94 7.35 10.59
CA MET A 108 18.51 7.04 10.66
C MET A 108 18.21 5.55 10.41
N LEU A 109 18.81 4.95 9.39
CA LEU A 109 18.65 3.51 9.14
C LEU A 109 19.20 2.66 10.29
N SER A 110 20.32 3.07 10.90
CA SER A 110 20.84 2.39 12.12
C SER A 110 19.83 2.48 13.27
N LEU A 111 19.13 3.59 13.43
CA LEU A 111 18.09 3.73 14.44
C LEU A 111 16.90 2.82 14.14
N PHE A 112 16.38 2.79 12.90
CA PHE A 112 15.33 1.86 12.49
C PHE A 112 15.71 0.41 12.75
N ASN A 113 16.92 0.00 12.38
CA ASN A 113 17.42 -1.36 12.65
C ASN A 113 17.41 -1.73 14.14
N ARG A 114 17.77 -0.81 15.04
CA ARG A 114 17.72 -1.03 16.49
C ARG A 114 16.28 -1.12 17.00
N MET A 115 15.40 -0.26 16.51
CA MET A 115 13.98 -0.30 16.87
C MET A 115 13.33 -1.62 16.42
N ILE A 116 13.60 -2.05 15.19
CA ILE A 116 13.13 -3.33 14.64
C ILE A 116 13.68 -4.51 15.43
N SER A 117 14.97 -4.46 15.82
CA SER A 117 15.58 -5.51 16.64
C SER A 117 14.98 -5.61 18.04
N ALA A 118 14.57 -4.46 18.62
CA ALA A 118 13.91 -4.41 19.93
C ALA A 118 12.43 -4.82 19.87
N SER A 119 11.76 -4.60 18.75
CA SER A 119 10.33 -4.89 18.54
C SER A 119 10.11 -5.51 17.14
N PRO A 120 10.53 -6.77 16.92
CA PRO A 120 10.58 -7.37 15.59
C PRO A 120 9.18 -7.60 14.96
N GLU A 121 8.15 -7.74 15.77
CA GLU A 121 6.75 -7.95 15.31
C GLU A 121 6.01 -6.64 14.97
N GLU A 122 6.62 -5.49 15.29
CA GLU A 122 5.99 -4.19 15.03
C GLU A 122 6.14 -3.78 13.56
N THR A 123 5.03 -3.81 12.84
CA THR A 123 4.98 -3.50 11.40
C THR A 123 5.14 -2.01 11.11
N ASP A 124 4.54 -1.16 11.95
CA ASP A 124 4.53 0.30 11.77
C ASP A 124 5.93 0.92 11.67
N ILE A 125 6.91 0.33 12.38
CA ILE A 125 8.31 0.79 12.34
C ILE A 125 8.89 0.55 10.93
N ARG A 126 8.64 -0.63 10.33
CA ARG A 126 9.10 -0.97 8.97
C ARG A 126 8.38 -0.15 7.91
N GLU A 127 7.10 0.10 8.09
CA GLU A 127 6.33 0.98 7.19
C GLU A 127 6.90 2.40 7.19
N LEU A 128 7.24 2.92 8.38
CA LEU A 128 7.87 4.23 8.51
C LEU A 128 9.29 4.24 7.94
N GLU A 129 10.06 3.16 8.08
CA GLU A 129 11.36 2.99 7.43
C GLU A 129 11.22 3.05 5.90
N VAL A 130 10.25 2.32 5.32
CA VAL A 130 9.96 2.37 3.88
C VAL A 130 9.61 3.80 3.43
N ALA A 131 8.75 4.49 4.19
CA ALA A 131 8.38 5.87 3.90
C ALA A 131 9.60 6.80 3.93
N TYR A 132 10.49 6.65 4.93
CA TYR A 132 11.75 7.39 5.01
C TYR A 132 12.68 7.09 3.83
N MET A 133 12.87 5.81 3.49
CA MET A 133 13.70 5.41 2.36
C MET A 133 13.20 6.00 1.02
N LYS A 134 11.87 6.04 0.82
CA LYS A 134 11.25 6.68 -0.35
C LYS A 134 11.50 8.19 -0.37
N MET A 135 11.30 8.86 0.75
CA MET A 135 11.57 10.30 0.89
C MET A 135 13.02 10.63 0.54
N LYS A 136 13.96 9.79 0.94
CA LYS A 136 15.41 9.94 0.68
C LYS A 136 15.83 9.39 -0.69
N LYS A 137 14.88 8.86 -1.49
CA LYS A 137 15.13 8.28 -2.83
C LYS A 137 16.16 7.14 -2.83
N PHE A 138 16.04 6.26 -1.86
CA PHE A 138 16.86 5.03 -1.85
C PHE A 138 16.60 4.17 -3.10
N PRO A 139 17.56 3.32 -3.50
CA PRO A 139 17.36 2.38 -4.60
C PRO A 139 16.14 1.47 -4.35
N THR A 140 15.34 1.24 -5.40
CA THR A 140 14.15 0.39 -5.33
C THR A 140 14.44 -0.98 -4.72
N ALA A 141 15.58 -1.60 -5.07
CA ALA A 141 15.96 -2.90 -4.51
C ALA A 141 16.13 -2.89 -2.98
N ALA A 142 16.60 -1.80 -2.39
CA ALA A 142 16.70 -1.66 -0.94
C ALA A 142 15.30 -1.52 -0.31
N ILE A 143 14.42 -0.73 -0.92
CA ILE A 143 13.02 -0.58 -0.49
C ILE A 143 12.28 -1.92 -0.59
N ASP A 144 12.45 -2.66 -1.68
CA ASP A 144 11.86 -3.98 -1.88
C ASP A 144 12.30 -4.97 -0.80
N SER A 145 13.58 -4.93 -0.39
CA SER A 145 14.08 -5.78 0.70
C SER A 145 13.36 -5.51 2.02
N THR A 146 13.12 -4.24 2.36
CA THR A 146 12.38 -3.86 3.57
C THR A 146 10.90 -4.26 3.47
N LEU A 147 10.26 -4.07 2.29
CA LEU A 147 8.89 -4.51 2.05
C LEU A 147 8.74 -6.03 2.14
N LEU A 148 9.68 -6.81 1.62
CA LEU A 148 9.69 -8.28 1.75
C LEU A 148 9.86 -8.71 3.22
N SER A 149 10.72 -8.02 3.97
CA SER A 149 10.85 -8.24 5.42
C SER A 149 9.54 -7.94 6.15
N LEU A 150 8.82 -6.89 5.76
CA LEU A 150 7.50 -6.58 6.31
C LEU A 150 6.49 -7.69 6.01
N LEU A 151 6.41 -8.17 4.76
CA LEU A 151 5.52 -9.28 4.38
C LEU A 151 5.86 -10.61 5.05
N SER A 152 7.09 -10.81 5.52
CA SER A 152 7.46 -12.04 6.25
C SER A 152 6.82 -12.13 7.62
N ILE A 153 6.47 -10.99 8.24
CA ILE A 153 5.81 -10.91 9.54
C ILE A 153 4.32 -10.53 9.44
N ALA A 154 3.94 -9.79 8.41
CA ALA A 154 2.56 -9.40 8.12
C ALA A 154 2.20 -9.76 6.68
N PRO A 155 1.95 -11.05 6.38
CA PRO A 155 1.63 -11.48 5.02
C PRO A 155 0.31 -10.94 4.48
N ASP A 156 -0.53 -10.39 5.35
CA ASP A 156 -1.78 -9.69 5.05
C ASP A 156 -1.61 -8.18 4.81
N ASN A 157 -0.38 -7.66 4.82
CA ASN A 157 -0.14 -6.26 4.50
C ASN A 157 -0.31 -5.99 2.99
N ALA A 158 -1.53 -5.66 2.59
CA ALA A 158 -1.91 -5.39 1.21
C ALA A 158 -1.09 -4.25 0.58
N SER A 159 -0.82 -3.19 1.35
CA SER A 159 -0.06 -2.02 0.87
C SER A 159 1.38 -2.38 0.49
N ALA A 160 2.08 -3.14 1.34
CA ALA A 160 3.45 -3.58 1.07
C ALA A 160 3.50 -4.49 -0.17
N ARG A 161 2.55 -5.43 -0.28
CA ARG A 161 2.43 -6.33 -1.42
C ARG A 161 2.17 -5.59 -2.72
N PHE A 162 1.25 -4.64 -2.70
CA PHE A 162 0.94 -3.83 -3.87
C PHE A 162 2.12 -2.96 -4.33
N GLN A 163 2.87 -2.38 -3.39
CA GLN A 163 4.07 -1.62 -3.72
C GLN A 163 5.15 -2.48 -4.41
N LEU A 164 5.36 -3.70 -3.93
CA LEU A 164 6.27 -4.65 -4.58
C LEU A 164 5.82 -5.01 -5.99
N LEU A 165 4.51 -5.25 -6.19
CA LEU A 165 3.94 -5.52 -7.50
C LEU A 165 4.15 -4.35 -8.47
N GLN A 166 3.90 -3.11 -8.02
CA GLN A 166 4.15 -1.91 -8.82
C GLN A 166 5.62 -1.79 -9.24
N ASN A 167 6.55 -2.07 -8.32
CA ASN A 167 7.99 -2.01 -8.62
C ASN A 167 8.42 -3.09 -9.62
N LYS A 168 7.75 -4.25 -9.66
CA LYS A 168 8.06 -5.37 -10.56
C LYS A 168 7.33 -5.33 -11.89
N TRP A 169 6.24 -4.56 -11.99
CA TRP A 169 5.37 -4.57 -13.15
C TRP A 169 6.09 -4.28 -14.49
N SER A 170 7.06 -3.38 -14.51
CA SER A 170 7.80 -2.99 -15.72
C SER A 170 8.90 -3.97 -16.15
N SER A 171 9.11 -5.06 -15.40
CA SER A 171 10.22 -5.99 -15.64
C SER A 171 9.86 -7.21 -16.50
N ASP A 172 8.57 -7.39 -16.86
CA ASP A 172 8.03 -8.59 -17.51
C ASP A 172 8.35 -9.91 -16.78
N ASP A 173 8.72 -9.82 -15.50
CA ASP A 173 8.99 -10.98 -14.64
C ASP A 173 7.68 -11.52 -14.07
N TRP A 174 6.92 -12.19 -14.93
CA TRP A 174 5.60 -12.72 -14.60
C TRP A 174 5.62 -13.73 -13.45
N ASP A 175 6.72 -14.50 -13.32
CA ASP A 175 6.87 -15.46 -12.21
C ASP A 175 6.96 -14.73 -10.85
N SER A 176 7.74 -13.67 -10.77
CA SER A 176 7.81 -12.83 -9.57
C SER A 176 6.48 -12.15 -9.27
N ILE A 177 5.75 -11.69 -10.29
CA ILE A 177 4.43 -11.09 -10.13
C ILE A 177 3.45 -12.11 -9.56
N ILE A 178 3.40 -13.34 -10.10
CA ILE A 178 2.56 -14.42 -9.57
C ILE A 178 2.94 -14.74 -8.12
N ALA A 179 4.22 -14.90 -7.83
CA ALA A 179 4.70 -15.22 -6.47
C ALA A 179 4.32 -14.15 -5.43
N LEU A 180 4.19 -12.90 -5.85
CA LEU A 180 3.76 -11.79 -5.00
C LEU A 180 2.24 -11.67 -4.92
N SER A 181 1.53 -11.77 -6.04
CA SER A 181 0.10 -11.46 -6.11
C SER A 181 -0.80 -12.62 -5.70
N GLU A 182 -0.46 -13.86 -6.06
CA GLU A 182 -1.28 -15.03 -5.76
C GLU A 182 -1.53 -15.22 -4.25
N PRO A 183 -0.51 -15.10 -3.34
CA PRO A 183 -0.78 -15.11 -1.91
C PRO A 183 -1.69 -13.96 -1.46
N GLY A 184 -1.63 -12.80 -2.12
CA GLY A 184 -2.51 -11.67 -1.85
C GLY A 184 -3.99 -12.03 -1.98
N THR A 185 -4.36 -12.88 -2.94
CA THR A 185 -5.75 -13.33 -3.10
C THR A 185 -6.25 -14.21 -1.94
N GLN A 186 -5.34 -14.74 -1.11
CA GLN A 186 -5.67 -15.55 0.06
C GLN A 186 -5.69 -14.71 1.34
N TYR A 187 -4.74 -13.78 1.49
CA TYR A 187 -4.61 -12.94 2.68
C TYR A 187 -5.56 -11.73 2.65
N ASN A 188 -5.89 -11.23 1.46
CA ASN A 188 -6.73 -10.05 1.25
C ASN A 188 -7.72 -10.35 0.10
N PRO A 189 -8.67 -11.28 0.29
CA PRO A 189 -9.58 -11.72 -0.77
C PRO A 189 -10.49 -10.60 -1.30
N GLU A 190 -10.75 -9.56 -0.51
CA GLU A 190 -11.51 -8.36 -0.90
C GLU A 190 -10.74 -7.43 -1.85
N GLU A 191 -9.41 -7.58 -1.93
CA GLU A 191 -8.56 -6.73 -2.75
C GLU A 191 -8.45 -7.26 -4.17
N MET A 192 -9.33 -6.81 -5.05
CA MET A 192 -9.44 -7.24 -6.45
C MET A 192 -8.13 -7.08 -7.24
N VAL A 193 -7.28 -6.16 -6.84
CA VAL A 193 -6.00 -5.88 -7.50
C VAL A 193 -5.08 -7.12 -7.53
N PHE A 194 -5.14 -7.99 -6.53
CA PHE A 194 -4.32 -9.20 -6.49
C PHE A 194 -4.81 -10.26 -7.50
N TYR A 195 -6.12 -10.39 -7.69
CA TYR A 195 -6.68 -11.26 -8.75
C TYR A 195 -6.32 -10.70 -10.14
N TYR A 196 -6.34 -9.38 -10.30
CA TYR A 196 -5.96 -8.72 -11.54
C TYR A 196 -4.51 -9.03 -11.92
N PHE A 197 -3.56 -8.75 -11.02
CA PHE A 197 -2.14 -9.02 -11.30
C PHE A 197 -1.86 -10.51 -11.53
N THR A 198 -2.46 -11.39 -10.72
CA THR A 198 -2.29 -12.83 -10.86
C THR A 198 -2.86 -13.34 -12.18
N GLY A 199 -4.10 -12.97 -12.48
CA GLY A 199 -4.76 -13.37 -13.72
C GLY A 199 -4.04 -12.86 -14.97
N LEU A 200 -3.62 -11.59 -14.95
CA LEU A 200 -2.92 -10.98 -16.06
C LEU A 200 -1.51 -11.59 -16.26
N ALA A 201 -0.79 -11.88 -15.19
CA ALA A 201 0.52 -12.54 -15.29
C ALA A 201 0.40 -13.96 -15.88
N TYR A 202 -0.61 -14.75 -15.48
CA TYR A 202 -0.88 -16.03 -16.09
C TYR A 202 -1.31 -15.89 -17.56
N TYR A 203 -2.10 -14.88 -17.90
CA TYR A 203 -2.49 -14.60 -19.29
C TYR A 203 -1.27 -14.27 -20.17
N GLN A 204 -0.36 -13.42 -19.69
CA GLN A 204 0.88 -13.09 -20.40
C GLN A 204 1.80 -14.29 -20.60
N LYS A 205 1.78 -15.27 -19.68
CA LYS A 205 2.49 -16.54 -19.82
C LYS A 205 1.79 -17.54 -20.77
N GLY A 206 0.58 -17.22 -21.27
CA GLY A 206 -0.23 -18.12 -22.07
C GLY A 206 -0.90 -19.24 -21.27
N GLU A 207 -0.96 -19.14 -19.96
CA GLU A 207 -1.62 -20.08 -19.06
C GLU A 207 -3.11 -19.72 -18.90
N ASP A 208 -3.84 -19.72 -20.03
CA ASP A 208 -5.21 -19.21 -20.17
C ASP A 208 -6.20 -19.78 -19.13
N ASP A 209 -6.09 -21.07 -18.77
CA ASP A 209 -6.99 -21.70 -17.80
C ASP A 209 -6.80 -21.14 -16.38
N LYS A 210 -5.56 -20.91 -15.98
CA LYS A 210 -5.26 -20.30 -14.69
C LYS A 210 -5.70 -18.84 -14.67
N ALA A 211 -5.39 -18.08 -15.72
CA ALA A 211 -5.82 -16.70 -15.87
C ALA A 211 -7.34 -16.58 -15.71
N LEU A 212 -8.10 -17.39 -16.45
CA LEU A 212 -9.56 -17.43 -16.40
C LEU A 212 -10.06 -17.74 -14.98
N SER A 213 -9.44 -18.72 -14.32
CA SER A 213 -9.80 -19.09 -12.94
C SER A 213 -9.61 -17.93 -11.94
N PHE A 214 -8.50 -17.17 -12.04
CA PHE A 214 -8.27 -16.04 -11.15
C PHE A 214 -9.21 -14.87 -11.43
N PHE A 215 -9.49 -14.56 -12.69
CA PHE A 215 -10.49 -13.54 -13.03
C PHE A 215 -11.89 -13.91 -12.55
N GLN A 216 -12.30 -15.18 -12.70
CA GLN A 216 -13.59 -15.67 -12.18
C GLN A 216 -13.68 -15.57 -10.65
N LYS A 217 -12.60 -15.87 -9.92
CA LYS A 217 -12.53 -15.68 -8.47
C LYS A 217 -12.66 -14.19 -8.11
N GLY A 218 -11.93 -13.31 -8.80
CA GLY A 218 -12.02 -11.87 -8.59
C GLY A 218 -13.43 -11.34 -8.86
N VAL A 219 -14.11 -11.84 -9.91
CA VAL A 219 -15.51 -11.48 -10.19
C VAL A 219 -16.47 -11.91 -9.07
N ALA A 220 -16.18 -13.02 -8.38
CA ALA A 220 -16.99 -13.49 -7.25
C ALA A 220 -16.89 -12.59 -6.00
N GLU A 221 -15.81 -11.80 -5.89
CA GLU A 221 -15.57 -10.86 -4.78
C GLU A 221 -16.09 -9.43 -5.07
N ILE A 222 -16.80 -9.23 -6.20
CA ILE A 222 -17.35 -7.91 -6.57
C ILE A 222 -18.33 -7.43 -5.50
N ASN A 223 -18.15 -6.17 -5.08
CA ASN A 223 -19.00 -5.47 -4.13
C ASN A 223 -19.20 -4.00 -4.56
N ASP A 224 -19.92 -3.22 -3.75
CA ASP A 224 -20.25 -1.82 -4.06
C ASP A 224 -19.01 -0.88 -4.13
N GLU A 225 -17.87 -1.29 -3.57
CA GLU A 225 -16.62 -0.53 -3.57
C GLU A 225 -15.67 -0.95 -4.70
N SER A 226 -16.05 -1.97 -5.48
CA SER A 226 -15.22 -2.52 -6.55
C SER A 226 -14.98 -1.50 -7.67
N SER A 227 -13.72 -1.38 -8.11
CA SER A 227 -13.35 -0.50 -9.23
C SER A 227 -13.98 -0.97 -10.54
N SER A 228 -14.80 -0.13 -11.16
CA SER A 228 -15.40 -0.41 -12.47
C SER A 228 -14.36 -0.66 -13.55
N ASP A 229 -13.20 0.00 -13.49
CA ASP A 229 -12.10 -0.22 -14.43
C ASP A 229 -11.55 -1.63 -14.31
N ILE A 230 -11.21 -2.09 -13.09
CA ILE A 230 -10.66 -3.42 -12.84
C ILE A 230 -11.68 -4.51 -13.21
N VAL A 231 -12.93 -4.35 -12.81
CA VAL A 231 -14.00 -5.33 -13.13
C VAL A 231 -14.22 -5.41 -14.63
N SER A 232 -14.27 -4.26 -15.32
CA SER A 232 -14.36 -4.22 -16.77
C SER A 232 -13.22 -4.95 -17.46
N ASP A 233 -11.98 -4.74 -17.00
CA ASP A 233 -10.81 -5.42 -17.55
C ASP A 233 -10.84 -6.93 -17.31
N PHE A 234 -11.33 -7.40 -16.14
CA PHE A 234 -11.54 -8.84 -15.90
C PHE A 234 -12.43 -9.44 -16.98
N TYR A 235 -13.59 -8.85 -17.20
CA TYR A 235 -14.53 -9.36 -18.20
C TYR A 235 -14.00 -9.26 -19.63
N CYS A 236 -13.23 -8.22 -19.96
CA CYS A 236 -12.60 -8.07 -21.26
C CYS A 236 -11.62 -9.24 -21.54
N ILE A 237 -10.68 -9.48 -20.62
CA ILE A 237 -9.68 -10.54 -20.78
C ILE A 237 -10.34 -11.93 -20.73
N MET A 238 -11.33 -12.13 -19.87
CA MET A 238 -12.13 -13.36 -19.86
C MET A 238 -12.79 -13.61 -21.22
N GLY A 239 -13.33 -12.57 -21.87
CA GLY A 239 -13.88 -12.63 -23.20
C GLY A 239 -12.86 -13.09 -24.23
N ASP A 240 -11.65 -12.52 -24.22
CA ASP A 240 -10.56 -12.90 -25.11
C ASP A 240 -10.16 -14.39 -24.93
N ILE A 241 -10.00 -14.82 -23.68
CA ILE A 241 -9.65 -16.21 -23.37
C ILE A 241 -10.76 -17.17 -23.82
N LEU A 242 -12.01 -16.86 -23.51
CA LEU A 242 -13.16 -17.71 -23.87
C LEU A 242 -13.32 -17.82 -25.38
N PHE A 243 -13.14 -16.72 -26.12
CA PHE A 243 -13.18 -16.75 -27.57
C PHE A 243 -12.06 -17.60 -28.16
N LYS A 244 -10.83 -17.44 -27.70
CA LYS A 244 -9.68 -18.26 -28.09
C LYS A 244 -9.93 -19.75 -27.83
N LYS A 245 -10.70 -20.09 -26.79
CA LYS A 245 -11.10 -21.47 -26.47
C LYS A 245 -12.31 -21.98 -27.29
N GLY A 246 -12.81 -21.23 -28.26
CA GLY A 246 -13.96 -21.56 -29.11
C GLY A 246 -15.31 -21.42 -28.43
N LYS A 247 -15.39 -20.74 -27.29
CA LYS A 247 -16.59 -20.52 -26.48
C LYS A 247 -17.20 -19.14 -26.78
N ALA A 248 -17.55 -18.92 -28.05
CA ALA A 248 -17.97 -17.59 -28.54
C ALA A 248 -19.17 -17.00 -27.77
N THR A 249 -20.17 -17.81 -27.43
CA THR A 249 -21.34 -17.33 -26.67
C THR A 249 -20.96 -16.82 -25.27
N GLU A 250 -20.12 -17.57 -24.56
CA GLU A 250 -19.62 -17.18 -23.25
C GLU A 250 -18.71 -15.94 -23.34
N ALA A 251 -17.89 -15.86 -24.39
CA ALA A 251 -17.03 -14.71 -24.67
C ALA A 251 -17.84 -13.40 -24.87
N PHE A 252 -18.90 -13.47 -25.69
CA PHE A 252 -19.76 -12.31 -25.94
C PHE A 252 -20.53 -11.86 -24.71
N ALA A 253 -20.97 -12.80 -23.86
CA ALA A 253 -21.57 -12.48 -22.57
C ALA A 253 -20.57 -11.78 -21.62
N ALA A 254 -19.29 -12.19 -21.65
CA ALA A 254 -18.24 -11.52 -20.89
C ALA A 254 -17.99 -10.08 -21.40
N TYR A 255 -17.94 -9.87 -22.71
CA TYR A 255 -17.82 -8.52 -23.28
C TYR A 255 -19.02 -7.64 -22.98
N ASP A 256 -20.24 -8.18 -23.03
CA ASP A 256 -21.43 -7.42 -22.63
C ASP A 256 -21.34 -7.01 -21.14
N SER A 257 -20.86 -7.89 -20.26
CA SER A 257 -20.61 -7.55 -18.86
C SER A 257 -19.51 -6.50 -18.70
N CYS A 258 -18.42 -6.61 -19.46
CA CYS A 258 -17.38 -5.58 -19.51
C CYS A 258 -17.95 -4.18 -19.80
N LEU A 259 -18.78 -4.07 -20.85
CA LEU A 259 -19.36 -2.79 -21.28
C LEU A 259 -20.50 -2.31 -20.38
N GLN A 260 -21.08 -3.16 -19.54
CA GLN A 260 -21.99 -2.73 -18.46
C GLN A 260 -21.25 -2.00 -17.36
N TRP A 261 -20.05 -2.45 -17.00
CA TRP A 261 -19.20 -1.81 -15.99
C TRP A 261 -18.51 -0.55 -16.53
N LYS A 262 -18.04 -0.59 -17.79
CA LYS A 262 -17.35 0.52 -18.44
C LYS A 262 -17.73 0.59 -19.92
N PRO A 263 -18.77 1.36 -20.29
CA PRO A 263 -19.29 1.45 -21.68
C PRO A 263 -18.29 1.98 -22.70
N ASP A 264 -17.24 2.65 -22.24
CA ASP A 264 -16.15 3.23 -23.02
C ASP A 264 -14.82 2.48 -22.88
N ASN A 265 -14.85 1.22 -22.46
CA ASN A 265 -13.65 0.37 -22.50
C ASN A 265 -13.25 0.12 -23.97
N ILE A 266 -12.30 0.92 -24.45
CA ILE A 266 -11.89 0.95 -25.87
C ILE A 266 -11.33 -0.39 -26.32
N SER A 267 -10.51 -1.04 -25.48
CA SER A 267 -9.97 -2.37 -25.78
C SER A 267 -11.09 -3.42 -25.94
N CYS A 268 -12.04 -3.42 -25.01
CA CYS A 268 -13.20 -4.31 -25.08
C CYS A 268 -14.05 -4.03 -26.32
N LEU A 269 -14.36 -2.76 -26.63
CA LEU A 269 -15.12 -2.39 -27.82
C LEU A 269 -14.45 -2.92 -29.10
N ASN A 270 -13.13 -2.76 -29.23
CA ASN A 270 -12.37 -3.26 -30.37
C ASN A 270 -12.43 -4.78 -30.48
N ASN A 271 -12.07 -5.49 -29.39
CA ASN A 271 -11.98 -6.94 -29.38
C ASN A 271 -13.34 -7.58 -29.63
N TYR A 272 -14.39 -7.05 -29.00
CA TYR A 272 -15.75 -7.53 -29.23
C TYR A 272 -16.20 -7.31 -30.67
N ALA A 273 -15.98 -6.11 -31.27
CA ALA A 273 -16.28 -5.81 -32.64
C ALA A 273 -15.56 -6.76 -33.60
N TYR A 274 -14.27 -6.97 -33.39
CA TYR A 274 -13.47 -7.88 -34.19
C TYR A 274 -13.98 -9.32 -34.12
N TYR A 275 -14.25 -9.85 -32.92
CA TYR A 275 -14.71 -11.24 -32.78
C TYR A 275 -16.15 -11.47 -33.26
N LEU A 276 -17.05 -10.48 -33.16
CA LEU A 276 -18.35 -10.53 -33.82
C LEU A 276 -18.19 -10.64 -35.34
N SER A 277 -17.29 -9.85 -35.92
CA SER A 277 -17.03 -9.85 -37.36
C SER A 277 -16.47 -11.17 -37.87
N LEU A 278 -15.55 -11.79 -37.11
CA LEU A 278 -15.00 -13.13 -37.44
C LEU A 278 -16.07 -14.23 -37.49
N ASN A 279 -17.09 -14.13 -36.65
CA ASN A 279 -18.23 -15.05 -36.66
C ASN A 279 -19.34 -14.64 -37.63
N ASN A 280 -19.14 -13.57 -38.38
CA ASN A 280 -20.15 -12.98 -39.28
C ASN A 280 -21.48 -12.72 -38.54
N GLN A 281 -21.40 -12.30 -37.29
CA GLN A 281 -22.53 -12.03 -36.41
C GLN A 281 -22.66 -10.53 -36.16
N ASN A 282 -23.88 -10.03 -36.31
CA ASN A 282 -24.25 -8.64 -35.94
C ASN A 282 -23.22 -7.57 -36.37
N LEU A 283 -22.86 -7.55 -37.66
CA LEU A 283 -21.86 -6.63 -38.21
C LEU A 283 -22.19 -5.16 -37.90
N LYS A 284 -23.49 -4.80 -37.87
CA LYS A 284 -23.92 -3.45 -37.48
C LYS A 284 -23.49 -3.08 -36.05
N LYS A 285 -23.67 -3.98 -35.08
CA LYS A 285 -23.19 -3.77 -33.70
C LYS A 285 -21.65 -3.66 -33.68
N ALA A 286 -20.97 -4.49 -34.47
CA ALA A 286 -19.53 -4.43 -34.60
C ALA A 286 -19.03 -3.11 -35.16
N GLU A 287 -19.69 -2.59 -36.22
CA GLU A 287 -19.38 -1.27 -36.79
C GLU A 287 -19.59 -0.15 -35.75
N GLU A 288 -20.75 -0.13 -35.08
CA GLU A 288 -21.06 0.89 -34.04
C GLU A 288 -20.00 0.93 -32.93
N MET A 289 -19.48 -0.22 -32.50
CA MET A 289 -18.40 -0.30 -31.51
C MET A 289 -17.06 0.16 -32.08
N SER A 290 -16.73 -0.28 -33.29
CA SER A 290 -15.48 0.08 -33.95
C SER A 290 -15.39 1.58 -34.29
N VAL A 291 -16.51 2.22 -34.64
CA VAL A 291 -16.58 3.69 -34.82
C VAL A 291 -16.18 4.40 -33.54
N LYS A 292 -16.62 3.92 -32.35
CA LYS A 292 -16.22 4.51 -31.06
C LYS A 292 -14.71 4.38 -30.81
N THR A 293 -14.10 3.25 -31.22
CA THR A 293 -12.66 3.07 -31.02
C THR A 293 -11.82 4.01 -31.88
N ILE A 294 -12.18 4.19 -33.14
CA ILE A 294 -11.47 5.14 -34.03
C ILE A 294 -11.74 6.61 -33.67
N GLN A 295 -12.87 6.91 -33.04
CA GLN A 295 -13.14 8.26 -32.52
C GLN A 295 -12.29 8.57 -31.31
N ALA A 296 -12.05 7.57 -30.44
CA ALA A 296 -11.21 7.71 -29.25
C ALA A 296 -9.72 7.79 -29.62
N GLU A 297 -9.27 6.94 -30.55
CA GLU A 297 -7.87 6.85 -30.98
C GLU A 297 -7.75 6.81 -32.51
N PRO A 298 -7.87 7.96 -33.20
CA PRO A 298 -7.95 8.01 -34.64
C PRO A 298 -6.71 7.53 -35.42
N THR A 299 -5.57 7.41 -34.73
CA THR A 299 -4.29 7.02 -35.33
C THR A 299 -3.88 5.57 -34.97
N SER A 300 -4.71 4.87 -34.20
CA SER A 300 -4.43 3.48 -33.82
C SER A 300 -4.58 2.55 -35.00
N ALA A 301 -3.47 1.98 -35.48
CA ALA A 301 -3.46 1.02 -36.58
C ALA A 301 -4.37 -0.19 -36.30
N THR A 302 -4.38 -0.69 -35.07
CA THR A 302 -5.23 -1.81 -34.65
C THR A 302 -6.71 -1.50 -34.79
N TYR A 303 -7.16 -0.30 -34.39
CA TYR A 303 -8.57 0.05 -34.44
C TYR A 303 -9.02 0.38 -35.88
N LEU A 304 -8.14 1.01 -36.66
CA LEU A 304 -8.38 1.25 -38.09
C LEU A 304 -8.48 -0.07 -38.86
N ASP A 305 -7.61 -1.04 -38.56
CA ASP A 305 -7.65 -2.37 -39.21
C ASP A 305 -8.96 -3.10 -38.89
N THR A 306 -9.39 -3.13 -37.64
CA THR A 306 -10.68 -3.72 -37.24
C THR A 306 -11.86 -3.04 -37.96
N TYR A 307 -11.86 -1.71 -38.04
CA TYR A 307 -12.93 -0.96 -38.70
C TYR A 307 -12.94 -1.25 -40.19
N ALA A 308 -11.81 -1.16 -40.88
CA ALA A 308 -11.68 -1.49 -42.28
C ALA A 308 -12.11 -2.92 -42.62
N TRP A 309 -11.76 -3.88 -41.77
CA TRP A 309 -12.18 -5.28 -41.88
C TRP A 309 -13.71 -5.44 -41.81
N ILE A 310 -14.38 -4.74 -40.90
CA ILE A 310 -15.83 -4.78 -40.75
C ILE A 310 -16.50 -4.17 -42.00
N LEU A 311 -16.02 -3.01 -42.46
CA LEU A 311 -16.50 -2.39 -43.70
C LEU A 311 -16.34 -3.28 -44.95
N PHE A 312 -15.21 -4.00 -45.02
CA PHE A 312 -14.97 -4.98 -46.08
C PHE A 312 -16.01 -6.12 -46.04
N LEU A 313 -16.33 -6.66 -44.86
CA LEU A 313 -17.35 -7.70 -44.69
C LEU A 313 -18.78 -7.19 -45.07
N GLU A 314 -19.03 -5.91 -44.86
CA GLU A 314 -20.29 -5.26 -45.32
C GLU A 314 -20.33 -4.93 -46.82
N GLY A 315 -19.24 -5.18 -47.56
CA GLY A 315 -19.14 -4.87 -49.00
C GLY A 315 -18.85 -3.41 -49.32
N ARG A 316 -18.47 -2.61 -48.31
CA ARG A 316 -18.16 -1.15 -48.45
C ARG A 316 -16.66 -0.96 -48.70
N TYR A 317 -16.20 -1.51 -49.84
CA TYR A 317 -14.76 -1.63 -50.17
C TYR A 317 -14.04 -0.28 -50.34
N GLU A 318 -14.75 0.76 -50.81
CA GLU A 318 -14.14 2.09 -51.01
C GLU A 318 -13.93 2.81 -49.67
N GLU A 319 -14.78 2.52 -48.67
CA GLU A 319 -14.63 3.07 -47.31
C GLU A 319 -13.64 2.31 -46.49
N ALA A 320 -13.38 1.05 -46.82
CA ALA A 320 -12.42 0.17 -46.13
C ALA A 320 -10.94 0.44 -46.52
N LYS A 321 -10.68 1.28 -47.55
CA LYS A 321 -9.33 1.66 -48.02
C LYS A 321 -8.73 2.78 -47.17
#